data_1d70a6ad240dfc616a50cebd9c92bd08
#
_entry.id   1d70a6ad240dfc616a50cebd9c92bd08
#
_cell.length_a   1.000
_cell.length_b   1.000
_cell.length_c   1.000
_cell.angle_alpha   90.00
_cell.angle_beta   90.00
_cell.angle_gamma   90.00
#
_symmetry.space_group_name_H-M   'P 1'
#
loop_
_entity.id
_entity.type
_entity.pdbx_description
1 polymer ?
#
loop_
_entity_poly.entity_id
_entity_poly.type
_entity_poly.pdbx_seq_one_letter_code
_entity_poly.pdbx_strand_id
1 'polypeptide(L)' 'MKITINGELREIPDGLTVAALLGHLEMTAERVAIERNLDILPRAKWQETAVQHDDRFEIVHLVGGG' A
#
# COMPACT_ATOMS: atom_id res chain seq x y z
N MET A 1 5.64 -7.81 -10.84
CA MET A 1 5.25 -6.47 -11.34
C MET A 1 6.03 -5.39 -10.63
N LYS A 2 6.08 -4.23 -11.21
CA LYS A 2 6.79 -3.09 -10.61
C LYS A 2 5.80 -2.04 -10.15
N ILE A 3 6.04 -1.54 -8.94
CA ILE A 3 5.25 -0.45 -8.35
C ILE A 3 6.20 0.54 -7.70
N THR A 4 5.69 1.70 -7.35
CA THR A 4 6.47 2.71 -6.62
C THR A 4 5.86 2.88 -5.24
N ILE A 5 6.68 2.83 -4.21
CA ILE A 5 6.26 3.03 -2.83
C ILE A 5 7.12 4.13 -2.23
N ASN A 6 6.47 5.21 -1.83
CA ASN A 6 7.16 6.36 -1.22
C ASN A 6 8.33 6.83 -2.08
N GLY A 7 8.13 6.87 -3.39
CA GLY A 7 9.14 7.33 -4.34
C GLY A 7 10.18 6.29 -4.75
N GLU A 8 10.12 5.08 -4.19
CA GLU A 8 11.07 4.03 -4.54
C GLU A 8 10.42 2.97 -5.42
N LEU A 9 11.09 2.65 -6.53
CA LEU A 9 10.63 1.57 -7.40
C LEU A 9 10.87 0.23 -6.72
N ARG A 10 9.85 -0.61 -6.69
CA ARG A 10 9.93 -1.94 -6.10
C ARG A 10 9.34 -2.99 -7.00
N GLU A 11 9.94 -4.16 -6.98
CA GLU A 11 9.41 -5.31 -7.68
C GLU A 11 8.70 -6.20 -6.66
N ILE A 12 7.46 -6.57 -6.96
CA ILE A 12 6.63 -7.38 -6.07
C ILE A 12 6.00 -8.52 -6.87
N PRO A 13 5.56 -9.59 -6.18
CA PRO A 13 4.82 -10.66 -6.85
C PRO A 13 3.51 -10.14 -7.44
N ASP A 14 3.06 -10.78 -8.52
CA ASP A 14 1.75 -10.50 -9.09
C ASP A 14 0.66 -11.06 -8.19
N GLY A 15 -0.54 -10.51 -8.31
CA GLY A 15 -1.70 -11.08 -7.66
C GLY A 15 -1.95 -10.66 -6.22
N LEU A 16 -1.24 -9.66 -5.75
CA LEU A 16 -1.45 -9.16 -4.39
C LEU A 16 -2.60 -8.16 -4.34
N THR A 17 -3.39 -8.23 -3.27
CA THR A 17 -4.25 -7.11 -2.90
C THR A 17 -3.42 -6.09 -2.12
N VAL A 18 -3.97 -4.91 -1.91
CA VAL A 18 -3.27 -3.89 -1.11
C VAL A 18 -3.03 -4.40 0.31
N ALA A 19 -4.02 -5.10 0.89
CA ALA A 19 -3.83 -5.69 2.21
C ALA A 19 -2.66 -6.68 2.22
N ALA A 20 -2.58 -7.55 1.20
CA ALA A 20 -1.49 -8.52 1.09
C ALA A 20 -0.16 -7.84 0.84
N LEU A 21 -0.16 -6.72 0.12
CA LEU A 21 1.05 -5.95 -0.12
C LEU A 21 1.68 -5.48 1.20
N LEU A 22 0.87 -5.00 2.13
CA LEU A 22 1.39 -4.59 3.44
C LEU A 22 2.07 -5.75 4.15
N GLY A 23 1.47 -6.94 4.10
CA GLY A 23 2.09 -8.12 4.68
C GLY A 23 3.41 -8.48 4.01
N HIS A 24 3.46 -8.36 2.68
CA HIS A 24 4.68 -8.62 1.92
C HIS A 24 5.80 -7.64 2.31
N LEU A 25 5.43 -6.40 2.61
CA LEU A 25 6.40 -5.37 3.02
C LEU A 25 6.72 -5.45 4.51
N GLU A 26 6.13 -6.39 5.22
CA GLU A 26 6.31 -6.54 6.67
C GLU A 26 5.88 -5.30 7.45
N MET A 27 4.83 -4.64 6.97
CA MET A 27 4.29 -3.46 7.62
C MET A 27 3.04 -3.80 8.40
N THR A 28 2.90 -3.16 9.55
CA THR A 28 1.72 -3.34 10.39
C THR A 28 0.57 -2.48 9.87
N ALA A 29 -0.54 -3.12 9.54
CA ALA A 29 -1.68 -2.42 8.94
C ALA A 29 -2.39 -1.45 9.88
N GLU A 30 -2.18 -1.59 11.17
CA GLU A 30 -2.99 -0.88 12.17
C GLU A 30 -2.80 0.63 12.18
N ARG A 31 -1.63 1.11 11.82
CA ARG A 31 -1.32 2.54 11.94
C ARG A 31 -0.73 3.11 10.67
N VAL A 32 -1.27 2.72 9.54
CA VAL A 32 -0.82 3.29 8.28
C VAL A 32 -1.99 3.87 7.53
N ALA A 33 -1.71 4.91 6.77
CA ALA A 33 -2.63 5.44 5.77
C ALA A 33 -2.00 5.25 4.41
N ILE A 34 -2.82 4.95 3.42
CA ILE A 34 -2.36 4.65 2.07
C ILE A 34 -3.02 5.57 1.06
N GLU A 35 -2.21 6.18 0.21
CA GLU A 35 -2.68 6.80 -1.02
C GLU A 35 -2.25 5.92 -2.18
N ARG A 36 -3.12 5.75 -3.12
CA ARG A 36 -2.85 5.02 -4.35
C ARG A 36 -3.13 5.94 -5.52
N ASN A 37 -2.10 6.19 -6.32
CA ASN A 37 -2.21 7.07 -7.49
C ASN A 37 -2.83 8.42 -7.13
N LEU A 38 -2.33 8.99 -6.01
CA LEU A 38 -2.70 10.31 -5.49
C LEU A 38 -4.07 10.38 -4.80
N ASP A 39 -4.77 9.25 -4.69
CA ASP A 39 -6.05 9.19 -4.00
C ASP A 39 -5.95 8.38 -2.73
N ILE A 40 -6.58 8.86 -1.68
CA ILE A 40 -6.64 8.12 -0.42
C ILE A 40 -7.38 6.82 -0.65
N LEU A 41 -6.78 5.71 -0.21
CA LEU A 41 -7.41 4.40 -0.29
C LEU A 41 -7.91 4.01 1.10
N PRO A 42 -9.22 4.03 1.33
CA PRO A 42 -9.76 3.68 2.64
C PRO A 42 -9.39 2.26 3.05
N ARG A 43 -9.14 2.06 4.32
CA ARG A 43 -8.77 0.75 4.86
C ARG A 43 -9.77 -0.34 4.45
N ALA A 44 -11.07 -0.01 4.45
CA ALA A 44 -12.11 -0.97 4.10
C ALA A 44 -11.97 -1.50 2.67
N LYS A 45 -11.22 -0.83 1.82
CA LYS A 45 -11.01 -1.23 0.43
C LYS A 45 -9.76 -2.05 0.20
N TRP A 46 -8.88 -2.15 1.19
CA TRP A 46 -7.56 -2.76 0.98
C TRP A 46 -7.63 -4.22 0.56
N GLN A 47 -8.56 -4.97 1.13
CA GLN A 47 -8.68 -6.40 0.83
C GLN A 47 -9.27 -6.70 -0.54
N GLU A 48 -10.00 -5.73 -1.10
CA GLU A 48 -10.64 -5.93 -2.40
C GLU A 48 -9.95 -5.17 -3.53
N THR A 49 -8.90 -4.41 -3.23
CA THR A 49 -8.19 -3.65 -4.24
C THR A 49 -6.95 -4.40 -4.69
N ALA A 50 -6.94 -4.81 -5.95
CA ALA A 50 -5.77 -5.49 -6.53
C ALA A 50 -4.69 -4.46 -6.86
N VAL A 51 -3.44 -4.80 -6.54
CA VAL A 51 -2.30 -4.00 -6.92
C VAL A 51 -2.08 -4.17 -8.43
N GLN A 52 -1.92 -3.06 -9.13
CA GLN A 52 -1.70 -3.05 -10.57
C GLN A 52 -0.27 -2.64 -10.88
N HIS A 53 0.24 -3.14 -12.01
CA HIS A 53 1.56 -2.73 -12.49
C HIS A 53 1.61 -1.21 -12.64
N ASP A 54 2.71 -0.60 -12.24
CA ASP A 54 2.93 0.85 -12.25
C ASP A 54 2.12 1.65 -11.23
N ASP A 55 1.42 0.99 -10.32
CA ASP A 55 0.76 1.71 -9.23
C ASP A 55 1.78 2.50 -8.41
N ARG A 56 1.33 3.64 -7.90
CA ARG A 56 2.14 4.49 -7.02
C ARG A 56 1.45 4.57 -5.68
N PHE A 57 2.16 4.17 -4.65
CA PHE A 57 1.67 4.19 -3.29
C PHE A 57 2.46 5.15 -2.43
N GLU A 58 1.75 5.90 -1.60
CA GLU A 58 2.34 6.62 -0.48
C GLU A 58 1.79 5.97 0.77
N ILE A 59 2.67 5.43 1.58
CA ILE A 59 2.28 4.74 2.81
C ILE A 59 2.94 5.47 3.96
N VAL A 60 2.11 6.02 4.84
CA VAL A 60 2.63 6.78 5.98
C VAL A 60 2.16 6.15 7.28
N HIS A 61 3.02 6.18 8.27
CA HIS A 61 2.68 5.73 9.61
C HIS A 61 1.99 6.86 10.34
N LEU A 62 0.85 6.53 10.95
CA LEU A 62 0.12 7.50 11.76
C LEU A 62 0.76 7.53 13.13
N VAL A 63 1.46 8.61 13.41
CA VAL A 63 2.04 8.82 14.72
C VAL A 63 0.95 9.45 15.56
N GLY A 64 0.17 8.62 16.19
CA GLY A 64 -0.90 9.14 16.97
C GLY A 64 -0.48 9.22 18.41
N GLY A 65 -0.42 10.40 18.86
CA GLY A 65 -0.42 10.56 20.28
C GLY A 65 -1.83 10.34 20.76
N GLY A 66 -2.17 9.40 21.14
CA GLY A 66 -3.48 9.36 21.49
C GLY A 66 -4.01 8.61 22.47
#